data_54261c511e3f2e9d0fb614ea7e45c2f3
#
_entry.id   54261c511e3f2e9d0fb614ea7e45c2f3
#
_cell.length_a   1.000
_cell.length_b   1.000
_cell.length_c   1.000
_cell.angle_alpha   90.00
_cell.angle_beta   90.00
_cell.angle_gamma   90.00
#
_symmetry.space_group_name_H-M   'P 1'
#
loop_
_entity.id
_entity.type
_entity.pdbx_description
1 polymer ?
#
loop_
_entity_poly.entity_id
_entity_poly.type
_entity_poly.pdbx_seq_one_letter_code
_entity_poly.pdbx_strand_id
1 'polypeptide(L)'
;MDFSSLNPLTSNALNLAARANDIQVVKRLLKKINPNCIDNRGWTCLHEAAAADSYESLLLILEHPDCRQLAEDHEGCTALQVACSHTASIKTIKALLESVSDIANYGNTENITPLHIVSSQGRLDVMQLLIDHGAMINVQDFDGHTALHDAALAMQASALNILLFAGADPEILNESNFTAFHFACYKGCLESVKALHPFVSNIDQVTVSGDSPLMLATMGNCENVVQFLLENGADPHVKDVEGDMALNIALKSGHSSIFKRLLFVTDKEKINRDIILYACKPHYFHLEILESLLVHDLGPEFYDLVEPFHVTLEKIGDLRPTYLTSAPLNSFLNICEYIYNQSLEKFEEFFCLFLARGVSVDALNVNECPPLVYIHYSTHSGSFQEIFKVLCDHGCNIDYCTTTSASSKALCIPDAFVASLTSNPSTMPLMLSYSLSCEPELLLQFAYENNLLARIPVQVQEYLLLQIGVDLERTTVETLSHTVLPLKHLCRVRIREVLRSNMIGMQTSKYFLNILSKLKIPSVIKDYIRYI
;
A
#
# COMPACT_ATOMS: atom_id res chain seq x y z
N MET A 1 2.96 6.79 41.94
CA MET A 1 3.22 5.40 42.40
C MET A 1 3.25 4.59 41.14
N ASP A 2 4.35 3.94 40.88
CA ASP A 2 4.49 3.07 39.71
C ASP A 2 3.80 1.75 40.04
N PHE A 3 2.65 1.51 39.43
CA PHE A 3 1.86 0.26 39.56
C PHE A 3 2.33 -0.81 38.59
N SER A 4 3.61 -0.81 38.17
CA SER A 4 4.11 -1.88 37.32
C SER A 4 3.99 -3.22 38.08
N SER A 5 3.36 -4.18 37.44
CA SER A 5 3.14 -5.57 37.94
C SER A 5 4.44 -6.29 38.35
N LEU A 6 5.60 -5.70 38.03
CA LEU A 6 6.93 -6.25 38.29
C LEU A 6 7.60 -5.74 39.57
N ASN A 7 6.93 -4.87 40.37
CA ASN A 7 7.58 -4.31 41.57
C ASN A 7 7.11 -5.01 42.85
N PRO A 8 7.91 -5.91 43.46
CA PRO A 8 7.56 -6.68 44.66
C PRO A 8 7.73 -5.88 45.97
N LEU A 9 7.66 -4.54 45.96
CA LEU A 9 7.96 -3.70 47.14
C LEU A 9 7.06 -3.93 48.34
N THR A 10 5.93 -4.64 48.16
CA THR A 10 5.00 -5.00 49.25
C THR A 10 5.04 -6.47 49.63
N SER A 11 5.93 -7.27 49.03
CA SER A 11 6.08 -8.69 49.37
C SER A 11 6.47 -8.86 50.85
N ASN A 12 5.75 -9.72 51.56
CA ASN A 12 6.08 -10.04 52.94
C ASN A 12 7.34 -10.93 53.02
N ALA A 13 7.87 -11.11 54.23
CA ALA A 13 9.07 -11.91 54.43
C ALA A 13 8.94 -13.37 53.99
N LEU A 14 7.72 -13.94 54.03
CA LEU A 14 7.47 -15.31 53.56
C LEU A 14 7.51 -15.38 52.02
N ASN A 15 6.92 -14.40 51.34
CA ASN A 15 6.97 -14.30 49.88
C ASN A 15 8.42 -14.19 49.39
N LEU A 16 9.22 -13.34 50.02
CA LEU A 16 10.63 -13.17 49.67
C LEU A 16 11.45 -14.44 49.90
N ALA A 17 11.21 -15.14 51.04
CA ALA A 17 11.88 -16.40 51.34
C ALA A 17 11.47 -17.51 50.36
N ALA A 18 10.20 -17.57 49.99
CA ALA A 18 9.68 -18.51 48.97
C ALA A 18 10.33 -18.29 47.63
N ARG A 19 10.43 -17.02 47.17
CA ARG A 19 11.09 -16.65 45.94
C ARG A 19 12.60 -17.01 45.94
N ALA A 20 13.28 -16.82 47.10
CA ALA A 20 14.70 -17.11 47.24
C ALA A 20 15.02 -18.60 47.43
N ASN A 21 13.99 -19.47 47.48
CA ASN A 21 14.09 -20.89 47.81
C ASN A 21 14.80 -21.15 49.14
N ASP A 22 14.62 -20.26 50.16
CA ASP A 22 15.21 -20.43 51.49
C ASP A 22 14.34 -21.32 52.35
N ILE A 23 14.53 -22.64 52.24
CA ILE A 23 13.79 -23.67 52.90
C ILE A 23 13.70 -23.48 54.42
N GLN A 24 14.82 -23.04 55.04
CA GLN A 24 14.86 -22.89 56.51
C GLN A 24 14.03 -21.70 57.00
N VAL A 25 14.11 -20.60 56.26
CA VAL A 25 13.32 -19.41 56.53
C VAL A 25 11.84 -19.67 56.25
N VAL A 26 11.52 -20.31 55.11
CA VAL A 26 10.13 -20.68 54.76
C VAL A 26 9.51 -21.55 55.85
N LYS A 27 10.18 -22.64 56.28
CA LYS A 27 9.71 -23.50 57.39
C LYS A 27 9.44 -22.75 58.71
N ARG A 28 10.28 -21.79 59.04
CA ARG A 28 10.16 -20.96 60.22
C ARG A 28 8.99 -19.97 60.12
N LEU A 29 8.84 -19.33 58.94
CA LEU A 29 7.85 -18.30 58.72
C LEU A 29 6.44 -18.86 58.51
N LEU A 30 6.26 -20.01 57.89
CA LEU A 30 4.97 -20.71 57.75
C LEU A 30 4.29 -20.99 59.12
N LYS A 31 5.07 -21.13 60.22
CA LYS A 31 4.52 -21.25 61.57
C LYS A 31 3.94 -19.96 62.13
N LYS A 32 4.21 -18.80 61.53
CA LYS A 32 3.90 -17.46 62.06
C LYS A 32 3.08 -16.60 61.10
N ILE A 33 3.20 -16.82 59.80
CA ILE A 33 2.59 -16.02 58.76
C ILE A 33 1.65 -16.93 57.97
N ASN A 34 0.43 -16.44 57.69
CA ASN A 34 -0.52 -17.14 56.84
C ASN A 34 0.04 -17.25 55.42
N PRO A 35 0.10 -18.46 54.81
CA PRO A 35 0.63 -18.62 53.45
C PRO A 35 -0.17 -17.88 52.39
N ASN A 36 -1.40 -17.50 52.69
CA ASN A 36 -2.29 -16.78 51.73
C ASN A 36 -2.20 -15.24 51.82
N CYS A 37 -1.22 -14.70 52.57
CA CYS A 37 -0.98 -13.26 52.54
C CYS A 37 -0.54 -12.81 51.16
N ILE A 38 -1.24 -11.82 50.60
CA ILE A 38 -1.00 -11.27 49.25
C ILE A 38 -0.14 -10.02 49.31
N ASP A 39 0.58 -9.77 48.21
CA ASP A 39 1.27 -8.51 47.94
C ASP A 39 0.38 -7.54 47.10
N ASN A 40 0.94 -6.46 46.60
CA ASN A 40 0.24 -5.49 45.75
C ASN A 40 -0.18 -6.02 44.38
N ARG A 41 0.29 -7.18 43.94
CA ARG A 41 -0.13 -7.89 42.73
C ARG A 41 -1.23 -8.91 43.01
N GLY A 42 -1.55 -9.15 44.29
CA GLY A 42 -2.36 -10.29 44.72
C GLY A 42 -1.57 -11.59 44.88
N TRP A 43 -0.24 -11.57 44.77
CA TRP A 43 0.60 -12.76 44.82
C TRP A 43 0.77 -13.28 46.25
N THR A 44 0.51 -14.54 46.42
CA THR A 44 0.84 -15.32 47.67
C THR A 44 2.27 -15.82 47.59
N CYS A 45 2.77 -16.41 48.68
CA CYS A 45 4.07 -17.08 48.66
C CYS A 45 4.12 -18.27 47.68
N LEU A 46 2.96 -18.89 47.36
CA LEU A 46 2.87 -19.94 46.34
C LEU A 46 3.15 -19.40 44.93
N HIS A 47 2.56 -18.24 44.59
CA HIS A 47 2.83 -17.55 43.31
C HIS A 47 4.31 -17.18 43.15
N GLU A 48 4.92 -16.64 44.25
CA GLU A 48 6.34 -16.29 44.21
C GLU A 48 7.25 -17.52 44.04
N ALA A 49 6.94 -18.62 44.73
CA ALA A 49 7.70 -19.87 44.58
C ALA A 49 7.55 -20.44 43.15
N ALA A 50 6.34 -20.37 42.60
CA ALA A 50 6.01 -20.84 41.26
C ALA A 50 6.74 -20.01 40.19
N ALA A 51 6.69 -18.67 40.29
CA ALA A 51 7.33 -17.76 39.36
C ALA A 51 8.88 -17.88 39.37
N ALA A 52 9.46 -18.12 40.53
CA ALA A 52 10.92 -18.23 40.69
C ALA A 52 11.45 -19.65 40.50
N ASP A 53 10.60 -20.63 40.16
CA ASP A 53 10.94 -22.05 40.06
C ASP A 53 11.58 -22.61 41.33
N SER A 54 11.12 -22.13 42.50
CA SER A 54 11.63 -22.50 43.82
C SER A 54 10.96 -23.78 44.31
N TYR A 55 11.31 -24.92 43.70
CA TYR A 55 10.62 -26.21 43.84
C TYR A 55 10.50 -26.70 45.30
N GLU A 56 11.60 -26.66 46.07
CA GLU A 56 11.58 -27.16 47.45
C GLU A 56 10.72 -26.28 48.38
N SER A 57 10.77 -24.95 48.16
CA SER A 57 9.89 -24.02 48.90
C SER A 57 8.43 -24.21 48.50
N LEU A 58 8.15 -24.46 47.22
CA LEU A 58 6.82 -24.70 46.69
C LEU A 58 6.21 -25.96 47.34
N LEU A 59 6.93 -27.06 47.41
CA LEU A 59 6.45 -28.29 48.09
C LEU A 59 6.07 -28.04 49.54
N LEU A 60 6.93 -27.32 50.29
CA LEU A 60 6.65 -26.99 51.68
C LEU A 60 5.40 -26.12 51.87
N ILE A 61 5.15 -25.22 50.93
CA ILE A 61 3.97 -24.35 50.94
C ILE A 61 2.72 -25.18 50.61
N LEU A 62 2.80 -26.07 49.63
CA LEU A 62 1.68 -26.96 49.23
C LEU A 62 1.29 -27.95 50.35
N GLU A 63 2.26 -28.42 51.14
CA GLU A 63 1.99 -29.30 52.30
C GLU A 63 1.34 -28.57 53.47
N HIS A 64 1.29 -27.23 53.48
CA HIS A 64 0.71 -26.49 54.60
C HIS A 64 -0.84 -26.57 54.57
N PRO A 65 -1.49 -26.95 55.69
CA PRO A 65 -2.95 -27.22 55.68
C PRO A 65 -3.81 -25.99 55.34
N ASP A 66 -3.32 -24.79 55.62
CA ASP A 66 -4.04 -23.56 55.32
C ASP A 66 -3.71 -23.01 53.93
N CYS A 67 -2.87 -23.67 53.13
CA CYS A 67 -2.51 -23.20 51.78
C CYS A 67 -3.71 -23.25 50.84
N ARG A 68 -4.09 -22.11 50.29
CA ARG A 68 -5.08 -22.02 49.20
C ARG A 68 -4.37 -22.19 47.86
N GLN A 69 -4.40 -23.42 47.37
CA GLN A 69 -3.69 -23.79 46.13
C GLN A 69 -4.30 -23.15 44.87
N LEU A 70 -5.59 -22.82 44.92
CA LEU A 70 -6.33 -22.07 43.88
C LEU A 70 -6.46 -20.57 44.22
N ALA A 71 -5.55 -20.03 45.03
CA ALA A 71 -5.52 -18.57 45.20
C ALA A 71 -5.24 -17.89 43.88
N GLU A 72 -6.01 -16.86 43.59
CA GLU A 72 -5.87 -16.04 42.38
C GLU A 72 -5.20 -14.72 42.73
N ASP A 73 -4.41 -14.22 41.81
CA ASP A 73 -3.86 -12.86 41.87
C ASP A 73 -4.88 -11.81 41.35
N HIS A 74 -4.48 -10.57 41.20
CA HIS A 74 -5.39 -9.51 40.73
C HIS A 74 -5.81 -9.66 39.26
N GLU A 75 -5.11 -10.45 38.48
CA GLU A 75 -5.43 -10.79 37.08
C GLU A 75 -6.22 -12.11 37.00
N GLY A 76 -6.56 -12.71 38.15
CA GLY A 76 -7.22 -14.00 38.22
C GLY A 76 -6.32 -15.21 37.99
N CYS A 77 -5.00 -14.99 37.92
CA CYS A 77 -4.04 -16.06 37.66
C CYS A 77 -3.77 -16.91 38.91
N THR A 78 -3.82 -18.22 38.75
CA THR A 78 -3.37 -19.19 39.78
C THR A 78 -1.84 -19.33 39.74
N ALA A 79 -1.24 -19.89 40.77
CA ALA A 79 0.19 -20.20 40.83
C ALA A 79 0.65 -21.08 39.65
N LEU A 80 -0.21 -21.95 39.10
CA LEU A 80 0.09 -22.76 37.91
C LEU A 80 0.23 -21.89 36.67
N GLN A 81 -0.67 -20.93 36.44
CA GLN A 81 -0.59 -20.02 35.32
C GLN A 81 0.65 -19.13 35.42
N VAL A 82 0.95 -18.64 36.64
CA VAL A 82 2.19 -17.87 36.89
C VAL A 82 3.42 -18.74 36.64
N ALA A 83 3.45 -20.01 37.03
CA ALA A 83 4.54 -20.95 36.72
C ALA A 83 4.71 -21.14 35.22
N CYS A 84 3.62 -21.27 34.46
CA CYS A 84 3.64 -21.40 33.00
C CYS A 84 4.18 -20.12 32.34
N SER A 85 3.69 -18.94 32.74
CA SER A 85 4.11 -17.66 32.20
C SER A 85 5.61 -17.36 32.43
N HIS A 86 6.12 -17.73 33.60
CA HIS A 86 7.51 -17.51 34.02
C HIS A 86 8.45 -18.66 33.64
N THR A 87 8.00 -19.58 32.80
CA THR A 87 8.78 -20.72 32.30
C THR A 87 9.41 -21.61 33.38
N ALA A 88 8.65 -21.83 34.48
CA ALA A 88 9.09 -22.74 35.56
C ALA A 88 9.35 -24.16 35.04
N SER A 89 10.18 -24.93 35.75
CA SER A 89 10.54 -26.30 35.37
C SER A 89 9.35 -27.25 35.39
N ILE A 90 9.44 -28.34 34.65
CA ILE A 90 8.42 -29.41 34.62
C ILE A 90 8.14 -29.93 36.04
N LYS A 91 9.14 -30.00 36.92
CA LYS A 91 8.98 -30.48 38.30
C LYS A 91 8.03 -29.58 39.10
N THR A 92 8.22 -28.27 38.99
CA THR A 92 7.37 -27.30 39.69
C THR A 92 5.94 -27.33 39.14
N ILE A 93 5.76 -27.37 37.82
CA ILE A 93 4.46 -27.44 37.15
C ILE A 93 3.74 -28.75 37.54
N LYS A 94 4.45 -29.88 37.51
CA LYS A 94 3.90 -31.19 37.92
C LYS A 94 3.43 -31.20 39.37
N ALA A 95 4.21 -30.64 40.30
CA ALA A 95 3.81 -30.54 41.70
C ALA A 95 2.53 -29.71 41.88
N LEU A 96 2.36 -28.64 41.11
CA LEU A 96 1.13 -27.84 41.13
C LEU A 96 -0.06 -28.62 40.55
N LEU A 97 0.12 -29.34 39.45
CA LEU A 97 -0.93 -30.17 38.84
C LEU A 97 -1.39 -31.32 39.72
N GLU A 98 -0.46 -31.93 40.44
CA GLU A 98 -0.77 -33.01 41.39
C GLU A 98 -1.41 -32.51 42.69
N SER A 99 -1.38 -31.20 42.96
CA SER A 99 -1.89 -30.64 44.23
C SER A 99 -3.41 -30.50 44.27
N VAL A 100 -4.06 -30.19 43.13
CA VAL A 100 -5.52 -30.01 43.03
C VAL A 100 -6.03 -30.61 41.74
N SER A 101 -7.13 -31.33 41.79
CA SER A 101 -7.84 -31.78 40.60
C SER A 101 -8.36 -30.57 39.82
N ASP A 102 -8.34 -30.68 38.48
CA ASP A 102 -8.84 -29.68 37.52
C ASP A 102 -8.12 -28.32 37.48
N ILE A 103 -7.02 -28.13 38.24
CA ILE A 103 -6.26 -26.85 38.21
C ILE A 103 -5.75 -26.50 36.79
N ALA A 104 -5.56 -27.48 35.92
CA ALA A 104 -5.18 -27.31 34.52
C ALA A 104 -6.20 -26.52 33.69
N ASN A 105 -7.47 -26.45 34.16
CA ASN A 105 -8.59 -25.86 33.43
C ASN A 105 -9.00 -24.47 33.95
N TYR A 106 -8.37 -24.01 35.04
CA TYR A 106 -8.67 -22.67 35.56
C TYR A 106 -8.15 -21.61 34.61
N GLY A 107 -9.06 -20.75 34.12
CA GLY A 107 -8.76 -19.55 33.36
C GLY A 107 -8.56 -18.35 34.29
N ASN A 108 -7.76 -17.38 33.86
CA ASN A 108 -7.66 -16.08 34.54
C ASN A 108 -8.91 -15.21 34.25
N THR A 109 -8.89 -13.91 34.60
CA THR A 109 -9.99 -12.97 34.33
C THR A 109 -10.36 -12.84 32.86
N GLU A 110 -9.50 -13.22 31.95
CA GLU A 110 -9.73 -13.25 30.49
C GLU A 110 -10.02 -14.67 29.98
N ASN A 111 -10.22 -15.64 30.88
CA ASN A 111 -10.39 -17.06 30.60
C ASN A 111 -9.20 -17.73 29.91
N ILE A 112 -8.01 -17.12 30.01
CA ILE A 112 -6.76 -17.71 29.51
C ILE A 112 -6.36 -18.85 30.42
N THR A 113 -6.31 -20.09 29.91
CA THR A 113 -5.91 -21.28 30.66
C THR A 113 -4.39 -21.50 30.61
N PRO A 114 -3.82 -22.36 31.49
CA PRO A 114 -2.42 -22.76 31.40
C PRO A 114 -2.03 -23.28 30.00
N LEU A 115 -2.95 -23.99 29.30
CA LEU A 115 -2.70 -24.55 27.99
C LEU A 115 -2.53 -23.46 26.93
N HIS A 116 -3.28 -22.34 26.98
CA HIS A 116 -3.09 -21.18 26.12
C HIS A 116 -1.66 -20.63 26.26
N ILE A 117 -1.24 -20.41 27.51
CA ILE A 117 0.08 -19.83 27.83
C ILE A 117 1.22 -20.68 27.24
N VAL A 118 1.22 -21.97 27.53
CA VAL A 118 2.31 -22.86 27.13
C VAL A 118 2.30 -23.16 25.62
N SER A 119 1.13 -23.06 24.98
CA SER A 119 0.97 -23.24 23.54
C SER A 119 1.59 -22.08 22.78
N SER A 120 1.38 -20.84 23.23
CA SER A 120 2.03 -19.66 22.67
C SER A 120 3.55 -19.68 22.86
N GLN A 121 4.04 -20.25 23.96
CA GLN A 121 5.47 -20.39 24.24
C GLN A 121 6.14 -21.57 23.51
N GLY A 122 5.36 -22.51 22.98
CA GLY A 122 5.87 -23.73 22.34
C GLY A 122 6.52 -24.72 23.32
N ARG A 123 6.10 -24.75 24.58
CA ARG A 123 6.63 -25.64 25.60
C ARG A 123 5.98 -27.03 25.54
N LEU A 124 6.43 -27.83 24.59
CA LEU A 124 5.82 -29.11 24.21
C LEU A 124 5.75 -30.10 25.37
N ASP A 125 6.77 -30.14 26.19
CA ASP A 125 6.89 -30.98 27.39
C ASP A 125 5.80 -30.65 28.43
N VAL A 126 5.55 -29.37 28.66
CA VAL A 126 4.54 -28.90 29.59
C VAL A 126 3.12 -29.04 28.99
N MET A 127 2.99 -28.78 27.68
CA MET A 127 1.71 -29.02 26.98
C MET A 127 1.26 -30.47 27.13
N GLN A 128 2.16 -31.45 26.88
CA GLN A 128 1.83 -32.87 27.06
C GLN A 128 1.45 -33.17 28.51
N LEU A 129 2.18 -32.61 29.47
CA LEU A 129 1.90 -32.79 30.87
C LEU A 129 0.51 -32.24 31.27
N LEU A 130 0.11 -31.06 30.77
CA LEU A 130 -1.21 -30.47 30.97
C LEU A 130 -2.32 -31.35 30.38
N ILE A 131 -2.11 -31.82 29.14
CA ILE A 131 -3.06 -32.71 28.45
C ILE A 131 -3.23 -34.03 29.20
N ASP A 132 -2.14 -34.64 29.68
CA ASP A 132 -2.17 -35.88 30.46
C ASP A 132 -2.90 -35.70 31.83
N HIS A 133 -2.93 -34.45 32.35
CA HIS A 133 -3.70 -34.09 33.57
C HIS A 133 -5.10 -33.53 33.26
N GLY A 134 -5.62 -33.76 32.04
CA GLY A 134 -7.01 -33.47 31.69
C GLY A 134 -7.28 -32.02 31.33
N ALA A 135 -6.29 -31.30 30.81
CA ALA A 135 -6.53 -29.97 30.25
C ALA A 135 -7.54 -30.01 29.10
N MET A 136 -8.57 -29.19 29.17
CA MET A 136 -9.57 -29.04 28.11
C MET A 136 -8.93 -28.31 26.91
N ILE A 137 -8.92 -28.98 25.75
CA ILE A 137 -8.16 -28.54 24.59
C ILE A 137 -8.81 -27.32 23.88
N ASN A 138 -10.16 -27.31 23.85
CA ASN A 138 -10.94 -26.37 23.04
C ASN A 138 -11.57 -25.24 23.87
N VAL A 139 -11.02 -24.92 25.03
CA VAL A 139 -11.46 -23.76 25.81
C VAL A 139 -11.17 -22.50 25.02
N GLN A 140 -12.13 -21.59 24.98
CA GLN A 140 -11.97 -20.26 24.37
C GLN A 140 -11.75 -19.22 25.48
N ASP A 141 -10.80 -18.33 25.28
CA ASP A 141 -10.68 -17.11 26.07
C ASP A 141 -11.79 -16.10 25.73
N PHE A 142 -11.74 -14.89 26.28
CA PHE A 142 -12.78 -13.88 26.04
C PHE A 142 -12.75 -13.29 24.64
N ASP A 143 -11.64 -13.37 23.92
CA ASP A 143 -11.56 -13.02 22.50
C ASP A 143 -11.97 -14.18 21.58
N GLY A 144 -12.35 -15.31 22.14
CA GLY A 144 -12.71 -16.53 21.45
C GLY A 144 -11.51 -17.35 20.96
N HIS A 145 -10.28 -17.04 21.41
CA HIS A 145 -9.10 -17.83 21.04
C HIS A 145 -9.06 -19.14 21.81
N THR A 146 -8.61 -20.20 21.15
CA THR A 146 -8.22 -21.46 21.78
C THR A 146 -6.70 -21.56 21.84
N ALA A 147 -6.16 -22.50 22.58
CA ALA A 147 -4.73 -22.79 22.60
C ALA A 147 -4.14 -23.05 21.19
N LEU A 148 -4.97 -23.55 20.25
CA LEU A 148 -4.60 -23.74 18.85
C LEU A 148 -4.39 -22.40 18.12
N HIS A 149 -5.24 -21.40 18.39
CA HIS A 149 -5.07 -20.03 17.85
C HIS A 149 -3.78 -19.40 18.34
N ASP A 150 -3.50 -19.53 19.66
CA ASP A 150 -2.29 -18.96 20.26
C ASP A 150 -1.01 -19.61 19.72
N ALA A 151 -1.02 -20.93 19.55
CA ALA A 151 0.10 -21.64 18.93
C ALA A 151 0.34 -21.19 17.48
N ALA A 152 -0.74 -20.96 16.71
CA ALA A 152 -0.65 -20.46 15.32
C ALA A 152 -0.13 -19.03 15.28
N LEU A 153 -0.67 -18.15 16.12
CA LEU A 153 -0.26 -16.75 16.25
C LEU A 153 1.21 -16.60 16.64
N ALA A 154 1.69 -17.51 17.51
CA ALA A 154 3.07 -17.58 17.97
C ALA A 154 4.00 -18.42 17.03
N MET A 155 3.49 -18.89 15.89
CA MET A 155 4.25 -19.69 14.89
C MET A 155 4.83 -21.00 15.44
N GLN A 156 4.16 -21.62 16.43
CA GLN A 156 4.61 -22.83 17.11
C GLN A 156 4.10 -24.11 16.42
N ALA A 157 4.63 -24.44 15.23
CA ALA A 157 4.16 -25.57 14.44
C ALA A 157 4.16 -26.93 15.19
N SER A 158 5.14 -27.18 16.04
CA SER A 158 5.19 -28.40 16.85
C SER A 158 4.09 -28.44 17.90
N ALA A 159 3.73 -27.28 18.48
CA ALA A 159 2.61 -27.17 19.42
C ALA A 159 1.27 -27.44 18.74
N LEU A 160 1.08 -26.91 17.51
CA LEU A 160 -0.10 -27.20 16.70
C LEU A 160 -0.29 -28.70 16.49
N ASN A 161 0.78 -29.42 16.14
CA ASN A 161 0.69 -30.86 15.95
C ASN A 161 0.24 -31.59 17.24
N ILE A 162 0.81 -31.24 18.39
CA ILE A 162 0.41 -31.84 19.68
C ILE A 162 -1.07 -31.57 19.97
N LEU A 163 -1.53 -30.33 19.79
CA LEU A 163 -2.93 -29.96 20.03
C LEU A 163 -3.88 -30.70 19.08
N LEU A 164 -3.57 -30.77 17.79
CA LEU A 164 -4.37 -31.47 16.80
C LEU A 164 -4.45 -32.98 17.08
N PHE A 165 -3.35 -33.60 17.47
CA PHE A 165 -3.34 -35.02 17.92
C PHE A 165 -4.11 -35.24 19.21
N ALA A 166 -4.17 -34.23 20.07
CA ALA A 166 -4.95 -34.28 21.32
C ALA A 166 -6.45 -33.98 21.12
N GLY A 167 -6.88 -33.70 19.88
CA GLY A 167 -8.28 -33.45 19.53
C GLY A 167 -8.69 -31.98 19.54
N ALA A 168 -7.75 -31.08 19.31
CA ALA A 168 -8.08 -29.67 19.02
C ALA A 168 -8.93 -29.57 17.76
N ASP A 169 -10.00 -28.79 17.83
CA ASP A 169 -10.86 -28.50 16.70
C ASP A 169 -10.32 -27.27 15.93
N PRO A 170 -9.83 -27.43 14.70
CA PRO A 170 -9.26 -26.34 13.92
C PRO A 170 -10.30 -25.40 13.32
N GLU A 171 -11.59 -25.78 13.36
CA GLU A 171 -12.69 -24.98 12.78
C GLU A 171 -13.30 -24.00 13.79
N ILE A 172 -12.86 -23.99 15.05
CA ILE A 172 -13.32 -23.01 16.01
C ILE A 172 -12.95 -21.61 15.54
N LEU A 173 -13.94 -20.73 15.60
CA LEU A 173 -13.81 -19.31 15.24
C LEU A 173 -13.65 -18.46 16.49
N ASN A 174 -12.76 -17.48 16.46
CA ASN A 174 -12.73 -16.42 17.46
C ASN A 174 -13.84 -15.38 17.20
N GLU A 175 -13.93 -14.32 18.02
CA GLU A 175 -14.95 -13.27 17.87
C GLU A 175 -14.90 -12.52 16.52
N SER A 176 -13.75 -12.51 15.85
CA SER A 176 -13.56 -11.90 14.53
C SER A 176 -13.63 -12.91 13.37
N ASN A 177 -14.15 -14.13 13.63
CA ASN A 177 -14.23 -15.25 12.69
C ASN A 177 -12.86 -15.72 12.16
N PHE A 178 -11.78 -15.54 12.92
CA PHE A 178 -10.49 -16.16 12.60
C PHE A 178 -10.46 -17.59 13.14
N THR A 179 -9.95 -18.51 12.31
CA THR A 179 -9.46 -19.82 12.76
C THR A 179 -7.96 -19.76 13.03
N ALA A 180 -7.40 -20.77 13.64
CA ALA A 180 -5.95 -20.93 13.78
C ALA A 180 -5.22 -20.90 12.42
N PHE A 181 -5.87 -21.39 11.35
CA PHE A 181 -5.35 -21.37 9.99
C PHE A 181 -5.16 -19.95 9.43
N HIS A 182 -6.11 -19.05 9.72
CA HIS A 182 -6.01 -17.63 9.35
C HIS A 182 -4.78 -16.98 9.98
N PHE A 183 -4.54 -17.22 11.28
CA PHE A 183 -3.36 -16.68 11.96
C PHE A 183 -2.05 -17.25 11.41
N ALA A 184 -2.00 -18.56 11.13
CA ALA A 184 -0.83 -19.19 10.54
C ALA A 184 -0.50 -18.59 9.16
N CYS A 185 -1.52 -18.31 8.34
CA CYS A 185 -1.37 -17.68 7.03
C CYS A 185 -0.89 -16.23 7.16
N TYR A 186 -1.50 -15.45 8.05
CA TYR A 186 -1.11 -14.05 8.29
C TYR A 186 0.33 -13.91 8.80
N LYS A 187 0.75 -14.80 9.72
CA LYS A 187 2.11 -14.84 10.27
C LYS A 187 3.15 -15.42 9.31
N GLY A 188 2.72 -16.11 8.28
CA GLY A 188 3.61 -16.64 7.24
C GLY A 188 4.40 -17.89 7.64
N CYS A 189 4.02 -18.58 8.70
CA CYS A 189 4.68 -19.82 9.11
C CYS A 189 4.21 -20.99 8.27
N LEU A 190 4.96 -21.32 7.22
CA LEU A 190 4.61 -22.38 6.28
C LEU A 190 4.44 -23.75 6.96
N GLU A 191 5.26 -24.04 7.98
CA GLU A 191 5.16 -25.29 8.77
C GLU A 191 3.84 -25.35 9.54
N SER A 192 3.40 -24.24 10.14
CA SER A 192 2.11 -24.14 10.82
C SER A 192 0.95 -24.29 9.83
N VAL A 193 1.03 -23.64 8.66
CA VAL A 193 0.04 -23.76 7.60
C VAL A 193 -0.08 -25.22 7.13
N LYS A 194 1.05 -25.89 6.88
CA LYS A 194 1.07 -27.31 6.48
C LYS A 194 0.52 -28.25 7.55
N ALA A 195 0.75 -27.93 8.83
CA ALA A 195 0.24 -28.73 9.93
C ALA A 195 -1.29 -28.64 10.05
N LEU A 196 -1.86 -27.44 9.84
CA LEU A 196 -3.30 -27.20 9.96
C LEU A 196 -4.07 -27.61 8.70
N HIS A 197 -3.50 -27.42 7.49
CA HIS A 197 -4.18 -27.62 6.20
C HIS A 197 -4.94 -28.95 6.07
N PRO A 198 -4.42 -30.13 6.50
CA PRO A 198 -5.15 -31.40 6.39
C PRO A 198 -6.45 -31.47 7.18
N PHE A 199 -6.66 -30.57 8.13
CA PHE A 199 -7.80 -30.53 9.03
C PHE A 199 -8.78 -29.39 8.69
N VAL A 200 -8.46 -28.53 7.71
CA VAL A 200 -9.29 -27.41 7.29
C VAL A 200 -10.30 -27.88 6.26
N SER A 201 -11.58 -27.68 6.54
CA SER A 201 -12.67 -28.08 5.62
C SER A 201 -12.85 -27.12 4.45
N ASN A 202 -12.58 -25.83 4.66
CA ASN A 202 -12.70 -24.77 3.67
C ASN A 202 -11.47 -23.86 3.69
N ILE A 203 -10.59 -24.00 2.67
CA ILE A 203 -9.38 -23.19 2.54
C ILE A 203 -9.67 -21.70 2.30
N ASP A 204 -10.88 -21.36 1.83
CA ASP A 204 -11.33 -20.00 1.55
C ASP A 204 -12.31 -19.47 2.62
N GLN A 205 -12.33 -20.05 3.82
CA GLN A 205 -13.09 -19.53 4.94
C GLN A 205 -12.74 -18.05 5.15
N VAL A 206 -13.75 -17.19 5.35
CA VAL A 206 -13.52 -15.75 5.50
C VAL A 206 -13.76 -15.28 6.92
N THR A 207 -13.02 -14.24 7.32
CA THR A 207 -13.19 -13.50 8.57
C THR A 207 -14.43 -12.59 8.53
N VAL A 208 -14.72 -11.87 9.62
CA VAL A 208 -15.79 -10.84 9.65
C VAL A 208 -15.53 -9.74 8.61
N SER A 209 -14.28 -9.39 8.35
CA SER A 209 -13.89 -8.41 7.31
C SER A 209 -13.96 -8.97 5.89
N GLY A 210 -14.28 -10.26 5.73
CA GLY A 210 -14.27 -10.93 4.43
C GLY A 210 -12.90 -11.41 3.97
N ASP A 211 -11.87 -11.32 4.81
CA ASP A 211 -10.51 -11.72 4.45
C ASP A 211 -10.37 -13.23 4.39
N SER A 212 -9.94 -13.75 3.25
CA SER A 212 -9.56 -15.16 3.11
C SER A 212 -8.12 -15.41 3.61
N PRO A 213 -7.74 -16.68 3.90
CA PRO A 213 -6.37 -17.03 4.23
C PRO A 213 -5.33 -16.55 3.20
N LEU A 214 -5.69 -16.56 1.91
CA LEU A 214 -4.85 -16.05 0.83
C LEU A 214 -4.64 -14.53 0.93
N MET A 215 -5.68 -13.77 1.27
CA MET A 215 -5.60 -12.32 1.50
C MET A 215 -4.71 -12.01 2.71
N LEU A 216 -4.91 -12.74 3.81
CA LEU A 216 -4.10 -12.56 5.03
C LEU A 216 -2.62 -12.88 4.80
N ALA A 217 -2.32 -13.97 4.07
CA ALA A 217 -0.95 -14.29 3.67
C ALA A 217 -0.34 -13.21 2.76
N THR A 218 -1.17 -12.59 1.92
CA THR A 218 -0.77 -11.47 1.07
C THR A 218 -0.47 -10.22 1.89
N MET A 219 -1.33 -9.87 2.87
CA MET A 219 -1.11 -8.76 3.80
C MET A 219 0.19 -8.94 4.60
N GLY A 220 0.47 -10.16 5.04
CA GLY A 220 1.70 -10.52 5.76
C GLY A 220 2.97 -10.57 4.88
N ASN A 221 2.86 -10.35 3.57
CA ASN A 221 3.96 -10.51 2.60
C ASN A 221 4.60 -11.92 2.61
N CYS A 222 3.77 -12.94 2.79
CA CYS A 222 4.21 -14.33 3.01
C CYS A 222 4.20 -15.13 1.70
N GLU A 223 5.16 -14.88 0.81
CA GLU A 223 5.22 -15.45 -0.55
C GLU A 223 5.12 -16.99 -0.58
N ASN A 224 5.83 -17.67 0.31
CA ASN A 224 5.82 -19.14 0.38
C ASN A 224 4.43 -19.69 0.78
N VAL A 225 3.72 -18.98 1.66
CA VAL A 225 2.37 -19.35 2.09
C VAL A 225 1.37 -19.07 0.97
N VAL A 226 1.47 -17.92 0.31
CA VAL A 226 0.66 -17.58 -0.88
C VAL A 226 0.81 -18.66 -1.95
N GLN A 227 2.05 -19.08 -2.24
CA GLN A 227 2.31 -20.15 -3.19
C GLN A 227 1.64 -21.47 -2.76
N PHE A 228 1.82 -21.85 -1.51
CA PHE A 228 1.23 -23.07 -0.96
C PHE A 228 -0.31 -23.05 -1.06
N LEU A 229 -0.95 -21.94 -0.68
CA LEU A 229 -2.40 -21.80 -0.75
C LEU A 229 -2.93 -21.95 -2.18
N LEU A 230 -2.31 -21.26 -3.15
CA LEU A 230 -2.68 -21.35 -4.57
C LEU A 230 -2.49 -22.77 -5.12
N GLU A 231 -1.40 -23.46 -4.77
CA GLU A 231 -1.13 -24.86 -5.18
C GLU A 231 -2.16 -25.84 -4.58
N ASN A 232 -2.79 -25.49 -3.45
CA ASN A 232 -3.82 -26.30 -2.78
C ASN A 232 -5.24 -25.82 -3.05
N GLY A 233 -5.44 -24.96 -4.08
CA GLY A 233 -6.74 -24.64 -4.61
C GLY A 233 -7.46 -23.48 -3.94
N ALA A 234 -6.76 -22.60 -3.21
CA ALA A 234 -7.33 -21.34 -2.71
C ALA A 234 -7.81 -20.47 -3.87
N ASP A 235 -9.03 -19.91 -3.76
CA ASP A 235 -9.63 -19.06 -4.78
C ASP A 235 -9.05 -17.64 -4.71
N PRO A 236 -8.29 -17.18 -5.74
CA PRO A 236 -7.75 -15.82 -5.76
C PRO A 236 -8.81 -14.74 -5.98
N HIS A 237 -10.07 -15.12 -6.27
CA HIS A 237 -11.15 -14.20 -6.61
C HIS A 237 -12.08 -13.89 -5.43
N VAL A 238 -11.83 -14.44 -4.24
CA VAL A 238 -12.55 -14.06 -3.03
C VAL A 238 -12.40 -12.56 -2.82
N LYS A 239 -13.49 -11.90 -2.41
CA LYS A 239 -13.52 -10.45 -2.14
C LYS A 239 -13.83 -10.20 -0.67
N ASP A 240 -13.11 -9.26 -0.09
CA ASP A 240 -13.42 -8.73 1.23
C ASP A 240 -14.65 -7.81 1.21
N VAL A 241 -14.99 -7.21 2.35
CA VAL A 241 -16.13 -6.28 2.48
C VAL A 241 -15.94 -4.99 1.70
N GLU A 242 -14.71 -4.62 1.34
CA GLU A 242 -14.39 -3.47 0.48
C GLU A 242 -14.46 -3.81 -1.01
N GLY A 243 -14.59 -5.09 -1.35
CA GLY A 243 -14.59 -5.62 -2.71
C GLY A 243 -13.19 -5.88 -3.25
N ASP A 244 -12.15 -5.83 -2.41
CA ASP A 244 -10.79 -6.12 -2.78
C ASP A 244 -10.50 -7.63 -2.80
N MET A 245 -9.71 -8.05 -3.79
CA MET A 245 -9.14 -9.40 -3.88
C MET A 245 -7.70 -9.39 -3.36
N ALA A 246 -7.11 -10.56 -3.16
CA ALA A 246 -5.69 -10.69 -2.82
C ALA A 246 -4.76 -9.90 -3.75
N LEU A 247 -5.09 -9.83 -5.06
CA LEU A 247 -4.36 -9.03 -6.04
C LEU A 247 -4.36 -7.54 -5.70
N ASN A 248 -5.51 -6.99 -5.32
CA ASN A 248 -5.65 -5.57 -4.96
C ASN A 248 -4.88 -5.25 -3.67
N ILE A 249 -4.94 -6.17 -2.71
CA ILE A 249 -4.18 -6.06 -1.45
C ILE A 249 -2.67 -6.05 -1.73
N ALA A 250 -2.17 -6.95 -2.60
CA ALA A 250 -0.76 -6.96 -2.99
C ALA A 250 -0.31 -5.66 -3.65
N LEU A 251 -1.18 -5.04 -4.47
CA LEU A 251 -0.92 -3.74 -5.08
C LEU A 251 -0.86 -2.64 -4.02
N LYS A 252 -1.89 -2.54 -3.17
CA LYS A 252 -2.00 -1.51 -2.12
C LYS A 252 -0.84 -1.57 -1.13
N SER A 253 -0.35 -2.78 -0.82
CA SER A 253 0.76 -3.02 0.12
C SER A 253 2.14 -3.01 -0.54
N GLY A 254 2.23 -2.97 -1.86
CA GLY A 254 3.49 -2.94 -2.60
C GLY A 254 4.25 -4.27 -2.67
N HIS A 255 3.57 -5.39 -2.49
CA HIS A 255 4.18 -6.72 -2.49
C HIS A 255 4.35 -7.24 -3.93
N SER A 256 5.38 -6.77 -4.62
CA SER A 256 5.59 -6.98 -6.06
C SER A 256 5.72 -8.45 -6.47
N SER A 257 6.43 -9.27 -5.70
CA SER A 257 6.58 -10.71 -5.94
C SER A 257 5.23 -11.44 -5.89
N ILE A 258 4.46 -11.19 -4.84
CA ILE A 258 3.13 -11.79 -4.63
C ILE A 258 2.18 -11.27 -5.70
N PHE A 259 2.23 -9.96 -6.00
CA PHE A 259 1.42 -9.36 -7.04
C PHE A 259 1.63 -10.03 -8.41
N LYS A 260 2.89 -10.23 -8.82
CA LYS A 260 3.22 -10.93 -10.08
C LYS A 260 2.60 -12.32 -10.13
N ARG A 261 2.70 -13.07 -9.04
CA ARG A 261 2.14 -14.42 -8.94
C ARG A 261 0.62 -14.43 -9.03
N LEU A 262 -0.05 -13.56 -8.28
CA LEU A 262 -1.50 -13.44 -8.28
C LEU A 262 -2.04 -12.98 -9.64
N LEU A 263 -1.33 -12.07 -10.32
CA LEU A 263 -1.70 -11.59 -11.64
C LEU A 263 -1.79 -12.71 -12.69
N PHE A 264 -0.95 -13.74 -12.58
CA PHE A 264 -0.97 -14.91 -13.48
C PHE A 264 -2.14 -15.85 -13.23
N VAL A 265 -2.62 -15.96 -11.99
CA VAL A 265 -3.68 -16.93 -11.61
C VAL A 265 -5.06 -16.29 -11.55
N THR A 266 -5.14 -14.95 -11.49
CA THR A 266 -6.41 -14.22 -11.43
C THR A 266 -7.00 -14.10 -12.83
N ASP A 267 -8.29 -14.46 -12.98
CA ASP A 267 -9.02 -14.30 -14.24
C ASP A 267 -9.10 -12.82 -14.63
N LYS A 268 -8.72 -12.49 -15.86
CA LYS A 268 -8.72 -11.12 -16.38
C LYS A 268 -10.07 -10.42 -16.24
N GLU A 269 -11.16 -11.16 -16.49
CA GLU A 269 -12.52 -10.63 -16.40
C GLU A 269 -12.94 -10.22 -14.98
N LYS A 270 -12.29 -10.78 -13.95
CA LYS A 270 -12.55 -10.48 -12.54
C LYS A 270 -11.66 -9.38 -11.99
N ILE A 271 -10.57 -9.03 -12.69
CA ILE A 271 -9.68 -7.94 -12.30
C ILE A 271 -10.43 -6.61 -12.40
N ASN A 272 -10.31 -5.76 -11.38
CA ASN A 272 -10.89 -4.42 -11.43
C ASN A 272 -10.26 -3.60 -12.56
N ARG A 273 -11.09 -3.01 -13.43
CA ARG A 273 -10.62 -2.16 -14.54
C ARG A 273 -9.78 -0.98 -14.09
N ASP A 274 -10.00 -0.50 -12.87
CA ASP A 274 -9.25 0.62 -12.30
C ASP A 274 -7.86 0.24 -11.77
N ILE A 275 -7.44 -1.02 -11.87
CA ILE A 275 -6.19 -1.51 -11.27
C ILE A 275 -4.96 -0.70 -11.73
N ILE A 276 -4.93 -0.31 -13.01
CA ILE A 276 -3.85 0.51 -13.57
C ILE A 276 -3.88 1.91 -12.98
N LEU A 277 -5.07 2.50 -12.82
CA LEU A 277 -5.23 3.82 -12.19
C LEU A 277 -4.77 3.78 -10.73
N TYR A 278 -5.09 2.70 -10.00
CA TYR A 278 -4.60 2.51 -8.63
C TYR A 278 -3.07 2.39 -8.58
N ALA A 279 -2.48 1.60 -9.48
CA ALA A 279 -1.03 1.44 -9.56
C ALA A 279 -0.29 2.76 -9.88
N CYS A 280 -0.96 3.71 -10.55
CA CYS A 280 -0.43 5.03 -10.86
C CYS A 280 -0.70 6.08 -9.76
N LYS A 281 -1.38 5.76 -8.66
CA LYS A 281 -1.56 6.70 -7.54
C LYS A 281 -0.27 6.81 -6.72
N PRO A 282 0.19 8.02 -6.34
CA PRO A 282 1.45 8.18 -5.59
C PRO A 282 1.57 7.35 -4.32
N HIS A 283 0.45 7.11 -3.62
CA HIS A 283 0.43 6.31 -2.38
C HIS A 283 0.58 4.81 -2.59
N TYR A 284 0.23 4.30 -3.78
CA TYR A 284 0.25 2.88 -4.13
C TYR A 284 1.27 2.56 -5.23
N PHE A 285 2.05 3.57 -5.62
CA PHE A 285 3.01 3.43 -6.72
C PHE A 285 4.18 2.53 -6.33
N HIS A 286 4.31 1.43 -7.06
CA HIS A 286 5.46 0.53 -7.02
C HIS A 286 5.87 0.21 -8.46
N LEU A 287 7.10 0.57 -8.81
CA LEU A 287 7.61 0.46 -10.17
C LEU A 287 7.44 -0.94 -10.76
N GLU A 288 7.83 -1.98 -10.00
CA GLU A 288 7.76 -3.37 -10.45
C GLU A 288 6.33 -3.87 -10.65
N ILE A 289 5.37 -3.36 -9.87
CA ILE A 289 3.94 -3.69 -10.02
C ILE A 289 3.39 -3.08 -11.29
N LEU A 290 3.68 -1.79 -11.53
CA LEU A 290 3.25 -1.12 -12.75
C LEU A 290 3.85 -1.78 -13.99
N GLU A 291 5.14 -2.11 -13.97
CA GLU A 291 5.81 -2.84 -15.04
C GLU A 291 5.11 -4.18 -15.33
N SER A 292 4.80 -4.92 -14.27
CA SER A 292 4.13 -6.22 -14.39
C SER A 292 2.74 -6.09 -15.02
N LEU A 293 1.96 -5.06 -14.65
CA LEU A 293 0.67 -4.77 -15.24
C LEU A 293 0.77 -4.41 -16.72
N LEU A 294 1.76 -3.58 -17.08
CA LEU A 294 1.94 -3.14 -18.46
C LEU A 294 2.49 -4.23 -19.38
N VAL A 295 3.34 -5.11 -18.85
CA VAL A 295 3.84 -6.29 -19.59
C VAL A 295 2.75 -7.33 -19.76
N HIS A 296 1.93 -7.54 -18.73
CA HIS A 296 0.80 -8.49 -18.79
C HIS A 296 -0.33 -7.91 -19.65
N ASP A 297 -0.74 -8.63 -20.69
CA ASP A 297 -1.81 -8.15 -21.56
C ASP A 297 -3.19 -8.33 -20.91
N LEU A 298 -3.67 -7.28 -20.25
CA LEU A 298 -4.98 -7.28 -19.60
C LEU A 298 -6.14 -7.09 -20.60
N GLY A 299 -5.89 -6.45 -21.76
CA GLY A 299 -6.90 -6.10 -22.75
C GLY A 299 -7.12 -4.58 -22.85
N PRO A 300 -7.65 -4.09 -23.97
CA PRO A 300 -7.82 -2.65 -24.24
C PRO A 300 -8.77 -1.97 -23.25
N GLU A 301 -9.74 -2.69 -22.70
CA GLU A 301 -10.74 -2.17 -21.76
C GLU A 301 -10.15 -1.65 -20.43
N PHE A 302 -8.94 -2.07 -20.08
CA PHE A 302 -8.22 -1.56 -18.89
C PHE A 302 -7.53 -0.21 -19.11
N TYR A 303 -7.42 0.19 -20.37
CA TYR A 303 -6.74 1.42 -20.78
C TYR A 303 -7.70 2.48 -21.32
N ASP A 304 -8.96 2.11 -21.60
CA ASP A 304 -10.02 3.00 -22.07
C ASP A 304 -11.02 3.30 -20.94
N LEU A 305 -10.64 4.20 -20.03
CA LEU A 305 -11.38 4.48 -18.79
C LEU A 305 -12.20 5.77 -18.83
N VAL A 306 -12.58 6.25 -20.01
CA VAL A 306 -13.36 7.49 -20.12
C VAL A 306 -14.85 7.28 -19.76
N GLU A 307 -15.42 6.11 -20.00
CA GLU A 307 -16.88 5.87 -19.82
C GLU A 307 -17.35 5.54 -18.39
N PRO A 308 -16.66 4.77 -17.52
CA PRO A 308 -17.22 4.37 -16.23
C PRO A 308 -17.31 5.49 -15.19
N PHE A 309 -16.60 6.60 -15.36
CA PHE A 309 -16.51 7.67 -14.35
C PHE A 309 -17.76 8.57 -14.30
N HIS A 310 -18.52 8.70 -15.37
CA HIS A 310 -19.76 9.48 -15.35
C HIS A 310 -20.84 8.90 -14.44
N VAL A 311 -20.85 7.60 -14.21
CA VAL A 311 -21.86 6.91 -13.39
C VAL A 311 -21.54 6.94 -11.89
N THR A 312 -20.26 7.02 -11.53
CA THR A 312 -19.81 7.00 -10.12
C THR A 312 -19.84 8.39 -9.46
N LEU A 313 -19.73 9.48 -10.23
CA LEU A 313 -19.76 10.85 -9.72
C LEU A 313 -21.13 11.26 -9.16
N GLU A 314 -22.23 10.67 -9.63
CA GLU A 314 -23.58 10.92 -9.08
C GLU A 314 -23.81 10.27 -7.71
N LYS A 315 -22.99 9.29 -7.30
CA LYS A 315 -23.14 8.55 -6.04
C LYS A 315 -22.22 9.00 -4.91
N ILE A 316 -21.18 9.80 -5.20
CA ILE A 316 -20.18 10.25 -4.21
C ILE A 316 -20.24 11.77 -4.11
N GLY A 317 -21.27 12.25 -3.39
CA GLY A 317 -21.59 13.68 -3.28
C GLY A 317 -20.62 14.58 -2.50
N ASP A 318 -19.44 14.12 -2.03
CA ASP A 318 -18.59 14.93 -1.12
C ASP A 318 -17.08 14.75 -1.22
N LEU A 319 -16.54 14.14 -2.27
CA LEU A 319 -15.10 14.05 -2.46
C LEU A 319 -14.59 15.09 -3.47
N ARG A 320 -13.73 15.99 -2.99
CA ARG A 320 -13.16 17.10 -3.76
C ARG A 320 -12.58 16.63 -5.11
N PRO A 321 -12.76 17.39 -6.21
CA PRO A 321 -12.42 16.97 -7.59
C PRO A 321 -10.93 16.72 -7.87
N THR A 322 -10.05 16.92 -6.91
CA THR A 322 -8.60 16.87 -7.10
C THR A 322 -8.00 15.46 -7.21
N TYR A 323 -8.79 14.40 -7.00
CA TYR A 323 -8.28 13.01 -6.98
C TYR A 323 -8.80 12.11 -8.11
N LEU A 324 -9.62 12.63 -9.01
CA LEU A 324 -10.21 11.87 -10.11
C LEU A 324 -9.56 12.24 -11.44
N THR A 325 -8.30 11.94 -11.61
CA THR A 325 -7.66 11.97 -12.93
C THR A 325 -7.99 10.66 -13.65
N SER A 326 -8.77 10.73 -14.67
CA SER A 326 -9.53 9.64 -15.23
C SER A 326 -8.84 8.82 -16.30
N ALA A 327 -7.80 9.32 -16.95
CA ALA A 327 -7.10 8.56 -17.98
C ALA A 327 -5.82 7.91 -17.41
N PRO A 328 -5.50 6.66 -17.76
CA PRO A 328 -4.29 5.99 -17.30
C PRO A 328 -3.01 6.78 -17.58
N LEU A 329 -2.92 7.44 -18.72
CA LEU A 329 -1.77 8.27 -19.06
C LEU A 329 -1.63 9.47 -18.12
N ASN A 330 -2.71 10.18 -17.80
CA ASN A 330 -2.66 11.30 -16.87
C ASN A 330 -2.34 10.84 -15.44
N SER A 331 -2.83 9.68 -15.04
CA SER A 331 -2.45 9.06 -13.75
C SER A 331 -0.98 8.67 -13.73
N PHE A 332 -0.46 8.13 -14.83
CA PHE A 332 0.96 7.86 -15.01
C PHE A 332 1.79 9.15 -14.90
N LEU A 333 1.35 10.25 -15.51
CA LEU A 333 2.03 11.54 -15.42
C LEU A 333 2.12 12.10 -14.02
N ASN A 334 1.22 11.74 -13.09
CA ASN A 334 1.33 12.09 -11.68
C ASN A 334 2.55 11.48 -10.98
N ILE A 335 3.03 10.34 -11.47
CA ILE A 335 4.17 9.61 -10.91
C ILE A 335 5.42 9.72 -11.79
N CYS A 336 5.34 10.43 -12.92
CA CYS A 336 6.46 10.53 -13.87
C CYS A 336 7.73 11.08 -13.23
N GLU A 337 7.61 11.99 -12.26
CA GLU A 337 8.74 12.55 -11.54
C GLU A 337 9.46 11.49 -10.68
N TYR A 338 8.72 10.59 -10.04
CA TYR A 338 9.32 9.47 -9.29
C TYR A 338 10.09 8.51 -10.21
N ILE A 339 9.56 8.25 -11.41
CA ILE A 339 10.22 7.38 -12.39
C ILE A 339 11.39 8.11 -13.03
N TYR A 340 11.23 9.37 -13.40
CA TYR A 340 12.27 10.21 -13.99
C TYR A 340 13.49 10.35 -13.07
N ASN A 341 13.29 10.50 -11.77
CA ASN A 341 14.36 10.57 -10.78
C ASN A 341 15.21 9.27 -10.73
N GLN A 342 14.72 8.15 -11.29
CA GLN A 342 15.48 6.92 -11.44
C GLN A 342 16.25 6.90 -12.78
N SER A 343 15.58 7.12 -13.90
CA SER A 343 16.20 7.35 -15.20
C SER A 343 15.16 7.83 -16.23
N LEU A 344 15.58 8.71 -17.17
CA LEU A 344 14.77 9.14 -18.30
C LEU A 344 14.42 7.95 -19.22
N GLU A 345 15.35 7.01 -19.41
CA GLU A 345 15.13 5.80 -20.22
C GLU A 345 13.98 4.96 -19.69
N LYS A 346 13.90 4.77 -18.38
CA LYS A 346 12.78 4.06 -17.76
C LYS A 346 11.44 4.79 -17.95
N PHE A 347 11.44 6.12 -17.83
CA PHE A 347 10.22 6.88 -18.09
C PHE A 347 9.74 6.67 -19.54
N GLU A 348 10.63 6.77 -20.52
CA GLU A 348 10.31 6.57 -21.94
C GLU A 348 9.86 5.12 -22.22
N GLU A 349 10.49 4.13 -21.59
CA GLU A 349 10.09 2.73 -21.66
C GLU A 349 8.65 2.51 -21.19
N PHE A 350 8.29 3.00 -20.00
CA PHE A 350 6.93 2.91 -19.48
C PHE A 350 5.93 3.65 -20.37
N PHE A 351 6.29 4.82 -20.84
CA PHE A 351 5.45 5.58 -21.76
C PHE A 351 5.18 4.81 -23.06
N CYS A 352 6.21 4.18 -23.64
CA CYS A 352 6.06 3.31 -24.80
C CYS A 352 5.19 2.09 -24.54
N LEU A 353 5.26 1.49 -23.33
CA LEU A 353 4.40 0.38 -22.94
C LEU A 353 2.92 0.81 -22.89
N PHE A 354 2.60 1.99 -22.34
CA PHE A 354 1.23 2.53 -22.37
C PHE A 354 0.74 2.71 -23.82
N LEU A 355 1.56 3.27 -24.69
CA LEU A 355 1.21 3.44 -26.10
C LEU A 355 1.01 2.10 -26.82
N ALA A 356 1.85 1.10 -26.52
CA ALA A 356 1.73 -0.24 -27.10
C ALA A 356 0.42 -0.93 -26.68
N ARG A 357 -0.17 -0.55 -25.56
CA ARG A 357 -1.46 -1.03 -25.07
C ARG A 357 -2.67 -0.23 -25.59
N GLY A 358 -2.45 0.73 -26.49
CA GLY A 358 -3.50 1.48 -27.15
C GLY A 358 -3.94 2.74 -26.41
N VAL A 359 -3.22 3.17 -25.37
CA VAL A 359 -3.49 4.46 -24.71
C VAL A 359 -3.22 5.59 -25.69
N SER A 360 -4.19 6.48 -25.88
CA SER A 360 -4.00 7.66 -26.73
C SER A 360 -3.08 8.67 -26.06
N VAL A 361 -2.09 9.18 -26.79
CA VAL A 361 -1.22 10.26 -26.32
C VAL A 361 -1.96 11.57 -26.06
N ASP A 362 -3.15 11.72 -26.65
CA ASP A 362 -4.01 12.90 -26.53
C ASP A 362 -5.29 12.61 -25.74
N ALA A 363 -5.31 11.51 -24.94
CA ALA A 363 -6.47 11.18 -24.12
C ALA A 363 -6.80 12.31 -23.15
N LEU A 364 -8.06 12.77 -23.20
CA LEU A 364 -8.54 13.83 -22.33
C LEU A 364 -8.89 13.25 -20.94
N ASN A 365 -8.57 14.00 -19.88
CA ASN A 365 -9.06 13.67 -18.56
C ASN A 365 -10.51 14.16 -18.37
N VAL A 366 -11.11 13.92 -17.18
CA VAL A 366 -12.49 14.38 -16.85
C VAL A 366 -12.72 15.88 -16.98
N ASN A 367 -11.65 16.68 -16.96
CA ASN A 367 -11.70 18.13 -17.14
C ASN A 367 -11.42 18.53 -18.60
N GLU A 368 -11.52 17.60 -19.54
CA GLU A 368 -11.20 17.80 -20.95
C GLU A 368 -9.76 18.32 -21.20
N CYS A 369 -8.85 18.00 -20.27
CA CYS A 369 -7.47 18.45 -20.28
C CYS A 369 -6.56 17.38 -20.91
N PRO A 370 -5.83 17.68 -22.00
CA PRO A 370 -4.88 16.75 -22.60
C PRO A 370 -3.60 16.62 -21.77
N PRO A 371 -2.82 15.54 -21.98
CA PRO A 371 -1.58 15.28 -21.23
C PRO A 371 -0.57 16.43 -21.23
N LEU A 372 -0.38 17.07 -22.38
CA LEU A 372 0.55 18.22 -22.50
C LEU A 372 0.14 19.44 -21.68
N VAL A 373 -1.15 19.66 -21.47
CA VAL A 373 -1.66 20.71 -20.57
C VAL A 373 -1.52 20.28 -19.12
N TYR A 374 -1.82 19.02 -18.86
CA TYR A 374 -1.79 18.46 -17.51
C TYR A 374 -0.41 18.52 -16.84
N ILE A 375 0.67 18.21 -17.58
CA ILE A 375 2.04 18.23 -17.03
C ILE A 375 2.49 19.62 -16.54
N HIS A 376 1.91 20.71 -17.07
CA HIS A 376 2.20 22.07 -16.57
C HIS A 376 1.78 22.27 -15.11
N TYR A 377 0.81 21.50 -14.63
CA TYR A 377 0.26 21.60 -13.28
C TYR A 377 0.78 20.51 -12.34
N SER A 378 1.37 19.43 -12.87
CA SER A 378 1.71 18.23 -12.11
C SER A 378 3.22 18.04 -11.87
N THR A 379 4.09 18.73 -12.63
CA THR A 379 5.54 18.50 -12.57
C THR A 379 6.33 19.71 -12.11
N HIS A 380 7.47 19.46 -11.44
CA HIS A 380 8.42 20.50 -11.09
C HIS A 380 9.25 20.93 -12.30
N SER A 381 9.75 22.16 -12.30
CA SER A 381 10.40 22.80 -13.44
C SER A 381 11.63 22.07 -14.02
N GLY A 382 12.28 21.19 -13.23
CA GLY A 382 13.50 20.50 -13.65
C GLY A 382 13.27 19.34 -14.62
N SER A 383 12.22 18.56 -14.41
CA SER A 383 11.87 17.38 -15.24
C SER A 383 10.93 17.72 -16.40
N PHE A 384 10.27 18.88 -16.33
CA PHE A 384 9.24 19.27 -17.29
C PHE A 384 9.72 19.23 -18.75
N GLN A 385 10.88 19.81 -19.06
CA GLN A 385 11.34 19.95 -20.46
C GLN A 385 11.57 18.60 -21.14
N GLU A 386 12.12 17.64 -20.41
CA GLU A 386 12.41 16.32 -20.95
C GLU A 386 11.15 15.47 -21.08
N ILE A 387 10.27 15.48 -20.09
CA ILE A 387 8.97 14.81 -20.16
C ILE A 387 8.12 15.40 -21.31
N PHE A 388 8.07 16.72 -21.40
CA PHE A 388 7.39 17.41 -22.50
C PHE A 388 7.93 16.98 -23.86
N LYS A 389 9.26 16.89 -23.99
CA LYS A 389 9.91 16.44 -25.22
C LYS A 389 9.51 15.01 -25.58
N VAL A 390 9.54 14.08 -24.61
CA VAL A 390 9.10 12.70 -24.83
C VAL A 390 7.66 12.65 -25.33
N LEU A 391 6.73 13.39 -24.70
CA LEU A 391 5.33 13.45 -25.13
C LEU A 391 5.20 13.95 -26.57
N CYS A 392 5.89 15.03 -26.93
CA CYS A 392 5.86 15.58 -28.27
C CYS A 392 6.53 14.65 -29.30
N ASP A 393 7.64 14.01 -28.96
CA ASP A 393 8.35 13.09 -29.86
C ASP A 393 7.50 11.83 -30.14
N HIS A 394 6.60 11.45 -29.21
CA HIS A 394 5.63 10.36 -29.41
C HIS A 394 4.29 10.83 -29.99
N GLY A 395 4.17 12.10 -30.32
CA GLY A 395 3.10 12.62 -31.15
C GLY A 395 1.92 13.24 -30.41
N CYS A 396 2.07 13.69 -29.16
CA CYS A 396 1.06 14.52 -28.51
C CYS A 396 0.73 15.77 -29.32
N ASN A 397 -0.55 16.12 -29.37
CA ASN A 397 -1.02 17.30 -30.07
C ASN A 397 -0.84 18.57 -29.23
N ILE A 398 0.21 19.32 -29.48
CA ILE A 398 0.47 20.59 -28.80
C ILE A 398 -0.50 21.71 -29.22
N ASP A 399 -1.13 21.56 -30.38
CA ASP A 399 -2.04 22.55 -30.94
C ASP A 399 -3.51 22.32 -30.53
N TYR A 400 -3.74 21.48 -29.49
CA TYR A 400 -5.08 21.23 -28.94
C TYR A 400 -5.70 22.49 -28.34
N CYS A 401 -6.96 22.74 -28.65
CA CYS A 401 -7.72 23.88 -28.16
C CYS A 401 -9.14 23.48 -27.76
N THR A 402 -9.54 23.76 -26.52
CA THR A 402 -10.88 23.46 -25.99
C THR A 402 -11.95 24.44 -26.49
N THR A 403 -11.57 25.65 -26.87
CA THR A 403 -12.52 26.69 -27.29
C THR A 403 -12.88 26.56 -28.76
N THR A 404 -13.81 25.67 -29.10
CA THR A 404 -14.54 25.70 -30.38
C THR A 404 -15.73 26.65 -30.28
N SER A 405 -15.51 27.94 -29.99
CA SER A 405 -16.57 28.92 -30.15
C SER A 405 -16.77 29.24 -31.64
N ALA A 406 -17.82 28.62 -32.18
CA ALA A 406 -18.22 28.70 -33.58
C ALA A 406 -18.61 30.10 -34.08
N SER A 407 -18.32 31.18 -33.38
CA SER A 407 -18.85 32.53 -33.69
C SER A 407 -17.85 33.64 -33.91
N SER A 408 -16.55 33.40 -33.86
CA SER A 408 -15.59 34.38 -34.41
C SER A 408 -14.33 33.65 -34.88
N LYS A 409 -13.75 34.10 -35.98
CA LYS A 409 -12.39 33.76 -36.43
C LYS A 409 -11.33 34.33 -35.45
N ALA A 410 -11.58 34.24 -34.16
CA ALA A 410 -10.64 34.61 -33.14
C ALA A 410 -9.54 33.55 -33.14
N LEU A 411 -8.35 33.99 -33.34
CA LEU A 411 -7.11 33.23 -33.31
C LEU A 411 -7.06 32.41 -32.00
N CYS A 412 -7.17 31.09 -32.12
CA CYS A 412 -7.16 30.20 -30.98
C CYS A 412 -5.71 29.93 -30.55
N ILE A 413 -5.37 30.25 -29.31
CA ILE A 413 -4.09 29.87 -28.73
C ILE A 413 -4.27 28.49 -28.14
N PRO A 414 -3.40 27.51 -28.48
CA PRO A 414 -3.50 26.18 -27.90
C PRO A 414 -3.41 26.18 -26.36
N ASP A 415 -4.19 25.34 -25.73
CA ASP A 415 -4.32 25.29 -24.26
C ASP A 415 -2.98 25.05 -23.55
N ALA A 416 -2.08 24.27 -24.15
CA ALA A 416 -0.75 24.06 -23.63
C ALA A 416 0.06 25.36 -23.48
N PHE A 417 -0.08 26.30 -24.43
CA PHE A 417 0.60 27.61 -24.36
C PHE A 417 -0.03 28.51 -23.29
N VAL A 418 -1.35 28.47 -23.11
CA VAL A 418 -2.02 29.20 -22.04
C VAL A 418 -1.57 28.66 -20.69
N ALA A 419 -1.47 27.35 -20.53
CA ALA A 419 -0.96 26.71 -19.32
C ALA A 419 0.51 27.10 -19.06
N SER A 420 1.36 27.10 -20.11
CA SER A 420 2.74 27.54 -19.99
C SER A 420 2.86 28.99 -19.54
N LEU A 421 2.09 29.92 -20.14
CA LEU A 421 2.07 31.33 -19.74
C LEU A 421 1.77 31.54 -18.26
N THR A 422 0.91 30.69 -17.70
CA THR A 422 0.47 30.81 -16.31
C THR A 422 1.39 30.10 -15.32
N SER A 423 2.01 28.98 -15.71
CA SER A 423 2.81 28.12 -14.82
C SER A 423 4.31 28.19 -15.06
N ASN A 424 4.78 28.02 -16.31
CA ASN A 424 6.21 27.98 -16.64
C ASN A 424 6.52 28.59 -18.01
N PRO A 425 6.57 29.93 -18.13
CA PRO A 425 6.81 30.61 -19.42
C PRO A 425 8.16 30.30 -20.09
N SER A 426 9.15 29.80 -19.34
CA SER A 426 10.48 29.44 -19.86
C SER A 426 10.45 28.29 -20.88
N THR A 427 9.37 27.51 -20.93
CA THR A 427 9.21 26.39 -21.87
C THR A 427 8.71 26.79 -23.24
N MET A 428 8.26 28.03 -23.44
CA MET A 428 7.70 28.51 -24.72
C MET A 428 8.59 28.32 -25.93
N PRO A 429 9.90 28.57 -25.87
CA PRO A 429 10.76 28.34 -27.03
C PRO A 429 10.74 26.88 -27.51
N LEU A 430 10.75 25.95 -26.57
CA LEU A 430 10.64 24.53 -26.86
C LEU A 430 9.27 24.19 -27.46
N MET A 431 8.20 24.70 -26.87
CA MET A 431 6.83 24.47 -27.34
C MET A 431 6.60 24.97 -28.75
N LEU A 432 7.10 26.14 -29.06
CA LEU A 432 7.00 26.71 -30.43
C LEU A 432 7.74 25.88 -31.49
N SER A 433 8.78 25.14 -31.10
CA SER A 433 9.48 24.25 -32.03
C SER A 433 8.63 23.04 -32.47
N TYR A 434 7.66 22.65 -31.70
CA TYR A 434 6.74 21.54 -31.99
C TYR A 434 5.38 21.97 -32.52
N SER A 435 4.94 23.20 -32.26
CA SER A 435 3.63 23.70 -32.69
C SER A 435 3.54 23.95 -34.18
N LEU A 436 2.39 23.65 -34.76
CA LEU A 436 2.05 23.94 -36.16
C LEU A 436 1.20 25.20 -36.32
N SER A 437 0.44 25.57 -35.30
CA SER A 437 -0.59 26.62 -35.40
C SER A 437 -0.33 27.82 -34.50
N CYS A 438 0.48 27.70 -33.45
CA CYS A 438 0.71 28.79 -32.53
C CYS A 438 1.77 29.80 -33.07
N GLU A 439 1.40 31.05 -33.04
CA GLU A 439 2.24 32.14 -33.52
C GLU A 439 2.74 33.00 -32.34
N PRO A 440 4.04 33.41 -32.33
CA PRO A 440 4.62 34.21 -31.27
C PRO A 440 3.91 35.53 -31.01
N GLU A 441 3.42 36.18 -32.08
CA GLU A 441 2.66 37.44 -31.98
C GLU A 441 1.39 37.25 -31.14
N LEU A 442 0.66 36.18 -31.42
CA LEU A 442 -0.59 35.88 -30.72
C LEU A 442 -0.35 35.58 -29.24
N LEU A 443 0.75 34.89 -28.94
CA LEU A 443 1.14 34.62 -27.55
C LEU A 443 1.46 35.92 -26.80
N LEU A 444 2.22 36.83 -27.43
CA LEU A 444 2.55 38.11 -26.80
C LEU A 444 1.32 39.00 -26.64
N GLN A 445 0.47 39.06 -27.66
CA GLN A 445 -0.78 39.81 -27.60
C GLN A 445 -1.69 39.26 -26.48
N PHE A 446 -1.90 37.96 -26.42
CA PHE A 446 -2.70 37.33 -25.37
C PHE A 446 -2.12 37.60 -23.98
N ALA A 447 -0.78 37.49 -23.84
CA ALA A 447 -0.11 37.75 -22.56
C ALA A 447 -0.27 39.23 -22.13
N TYR A 448 -0.24 40.15 -23.07
CA TYR A 448 -0.49 41.57 -22.82
C TYR A 448 -1.93 41.83 -22.40
N GLU A 449 -2.90 41.35 -23.16
CA GLU A 449 -4.35 41.52 -22.89
C GLU A 449 -4.78 40.92 -21.56
N ASN A 450 -4.11 39.84 -21.09
CA ASN A 450 -4.38 39.17 -19.84
C ASN A 450 -3.45 39.55 -18.67
N ASN A 451 -2.61 40.59 -18.83
CA ASN A 451 -1.65 41.05 -17.83
C ASN A 451 -0.63 39.99 -17.40
N LEU A 452 -0.25 39.08 -18.28
CA LEU A 452 0.69 37.98 -18.01
C LEU A 452 2.13 38.31 -18.44
N LEU A 453 2.36 39.40 -19.19
CA LEU A 453 3.68 39.78 -19.70
C LEU A 453 4.76 39.87 -18.63
N ALA A 454 4.43 40.40 -17.43
CA ALA A 454 5.36 40.50 -16.33
C ALA A 454 5.82 39.16 -15.76
N ARG A 455 5.11 38.07 -16.08
CA ARG A 455 5.46 36.70 -15.69
C ARG A 455 6.40 36.01 -16.66
N ILE A 456 6.47 36.50 -17.91
CA ILE A 456 7.34 35.92 -18.95
C ILE A 456 8.76 36.43 -18.69
N PRO A 457 9.76 35.54 -18.53
CA PRO A 457 11.16 35.95 -18.42
C PRO A 457 11.59 36.80 -19.58
N VAL A 458 12.43 37.83 -19.34
CA VAL A 458 12.88 38.77 -20.35
C VAL A 458 13.53 38.04 -21.53
N GLN A 459 14.33 37.00 -21.27
CA GLN A 459 14.98 36.22 -22.33
C GLN A 459 13.96 35.53 -23.23
N VAL A 460 12.82 35.09 -22.69
CA VAL A 460 11.73 34.46 -23.47
C VAL A 460 10.99 35.51 -24.27
N GLN A 461 10.75 36.70 -23.71
CA GLN A 461 10.16 37.82 -24.47
C GLN A 461 11.06 38.22 -25.63
N GLU A 462 12.36 38.39 -25.40
CA GLU A 462 13.35 38.66 -26.44
C GLU A 462 13.36 37.58 -27.52
N TYR A 463 13.33 36.30 -27.12
CA TYR A 463 13.23 35.18 -28.06
C TYR A 463 11.98 35.30 -28.95
N LEU A 464 10.81 35.52 -28.34
CA LEU A 464 9.55 35.65 -29.07
C LEU A 464 9.59 36.85 -30.03
N LEU A 465 10.12 38.02 -29.61
CA LEU A 465 10.27 39.20 -30.42
C LEU A 465 11.22 38.98 -31.63
N LEU A 466 12.33 38.26 -31.40
CA LEU A 466 13.25 37.86 -32.47
C LEU A 466 12.58 36.96 -33.51
N GLN A 467 11.72 36.04 -33.08
CA GLN A 467 10.98 35.16 -34.00
C GLN A 467 9.98 35.93 -34.89
N ILE A 468 9.46 37.03 -34.39
CA ILE A 468 8.61 37.97 -35.16
C ILE A 468 9.41 38.81 -36.13
N GLY A 469 10.72 38.92 -35.93
CA GLY A 469 11.61 39.75 -36.75
C GLY A 469 11.53 41.23 -36.40
N VAL A 470 11.24 41.52 -35.12
CA VAL A 470 11.19 42.89 -34.57
C VAL A 470 12.56 43.30 -34.07
N ASP A 471 12.97 44.50 -34.40
CA ASP A 471 14.24 45.08 -33.95
C ASP A 471 14.09 45.56 -32.49
N LEU A 472 14.76 44.85 -31.56
CA LEU A 472 14.66 45.06 -30.11
C LEU A 472 15.05 46.47 -29.65
N GLU A 473 15.81 47.24 -30.49
CA GLU A 473 16.22 48.58 -30.10
C GLU A 473 15.11 49.64 -30.26
N ARG A 474 13.99 49.32 -30.92
CA ARG A 474 12.98 50.31 -31.32
C ARG A 474 11.52 50.02 -30.96
N THR A 475 11.18 48.81 -30.45
CA THR A 475 9.78 48.43 -30.32
C THR A 475 9.47 47.87 -28.93
N THR A 476 8.44 48.41 -28.27
CA THR A 476 7.83 47.81 -27.09
C THR A 476 6.69 46.89 -27.49
N VAL A 477 6.36 45.89 -26.70
CA VAL A 477 5.26 44.94 -26.94
C VAL A 477 3.93 45.67 -27.19
N GLU A 478 3.74 46.86 -26.61
CA GLU A 478 2.57 47.72 -26.80
C GLU A 478 2.39 48.19 -28.25
N THR A 479 3.49 48.31 -29.04
CA THR A 479 3.43 48.74 -30.45
C THR A 479 3.12 47.60 -31.40
N LEU A 480 3.22 46.35 -30.97
CA LEU A 480 2.95 45.15 -31.80
C LEU A 480 1.47 44.94 -32.15
N SER A 481 0.56 45.46 -31.35
CA SER A 481 -0.90 45.31 -31.59
C SER A 481 -1.38 45.98 -32.90
N HIS A 482 -0.54 46.79 -33.53
CA HIS A 482 -0.89 47.56 -34.74
C HIS A 482 0.06 47.33 -35.92
N THR A 483 1.03 46.40 -35.85
CA THR A 483 1.97 46.16 -36.96
C THR A 483 1.45 45.10 -37.93
N VAL A 484 1.57 45.41 -39.23
CA VAL A 484 1.32 44.44 -40.32
C VAL A 484 2.38 43.34 -40.25
N LEU A 485 1.94 42.09 -40.21
CA LEU A 485 2.83 40.92 -40.19
C LEU A 485 3.82 40.94 -41.38
N PRO A 486 5.13 40.72 -41.16
CA PRO A 486 6.10 40.64 -42.25
C PRO A 486 5.72 39.54 -43.26
N LEU A 487 5.97 39.79 -44.56
CA LEU A 487 5.65 38.85 -45.62
C LEU A 487 6.23 37.44 -45.37
N LYS A 488 7.46 37.38 -44.85
CA LYS A 488 8.11 36.12 -44.47
C LYS A 488 7.31 35.34 -43.43
N HIS A 489 6.65 36.04 -42.51
CA HIS A 489 5.82 35.43 -41.47
C HIS A 489 4.52 34.89 -42.08
N LEU A 490 3.86 35.65 -42.92
CA LEU A 490 2.67 35.18 -43.66
C LEU A 490 2.99 33.96 -44.53
N CYS A 491 4.17 33.92 -45.16
CA CYS A 491 4.63 32.75 -45.92
C CYS A 491 4.83 31.53 -45.01
N ARG A 492 5.40 31.73 -43.81
CA ARG A 492 5.57 30.65 -42.82
C ARG A 492 4.24 30.07 -42.36
N VAL A 493 3.29 30.94 -42.01
CA VAL A 493 1.93 30.52 -41.62
C VAL A 493 1.30 29.71 -42.73
N ARG A 494 1.38 30.19 -43.98
CA ARG A 494 0.81 29.51 -45.15
C ARG A 494 1.45 28.16 -45.42
N ILE A 495 2.78 28.05 -45.28
CA ILE A 495 3.50 26.79 -45.45
C ILE A 495 3.04 25.78 -44.36
N ARG A 496 2.91 26.22 -43.12
CA ARG A 496 2.42 25.37 -42.02
C ARG A 496 0.99 24.93 -42.25
N GLU A 497 0.09 25.82 -42.68
CA GLU A 497 -1.30 25.45 -43.03
C GLU A 497 -1.35 24.40 -44.15
N VAL A 498 -0.56 24.54 -45.18
CA VAL A 498 -0.47 23.56 -46.28
C VAL A 498 0.07 22.22 -45.80
N LEU A 499 1.11 22.25 -44.97
CA LEU A 499 1.63 21.01 -44.36
C LEU A 499 0.60 20.34 -43.48
N ARG A 500 -0.12 21.11 -42.65
CA ARG A 500 -1.18 20.62 -41.78
C ARG A 500 -2.35 20.04 -42.58
N SER A 501 -2.82 20.69 -43.63
CA SER A 501 -3.92 20.21 -44.47
C SER A 501 -3.59 18.90 -45.20
N ASN A 502 -2.32 18.66 -45.49
CA ASN A 502 -1.84 17.42 -46.09
C ASN A 502 -1.57 16.31 -45.10
N MET A 503 -1.65 16.62 -43.80
CA MET A 503 -1.45 15.67 -42.69
C MET A 503 -2.77 15.22 -42.08
N ILE A 504 -3.91 15.33 -42.77
CA ILE A 504 -5.23 14.89 -42.30
C ILE A 504 -5.14 13.41 -41.91
N GLY A 505 -5.33 13.11 -40.62
CA GLY A 505 -5.19 11.78 -40.03
C GLY A 505 -3.87 11.54 -39.29
N MET A 506 -2.90 12.47 -39.33
CA MET A 506 -1.61 12.38 -38.60
C MET A 506 -1.37 13.66 -37.81
N GLN A 507 -2.21 13.95 -36.83
CA GLN A 507 -2.18 15.22 -36.08
C GLN A 507 -1.09 15.21 -34.99
N THR A 508 0.18 15.00 -35.35
CA THR A 508 1.24 14.96 -34.37
C THR A 508 2.43 15.79 -34.74
N SER A 509 2.98 16.53 -33.78
CA SER A 509 4.18 17.36 -33.95
C SER A 509 5.37 16.54 -34.43
N LYS A 510 5.53 15.30 -34.02
CA LYS A 510 6.58 14.37 -34.45
C LYS A 510 6.53 14.13 -35.98
N TYR A 511 5.35 13.93 -36.54
CA TYR A 511 5.18 13.75 -37.98
C TYR A 511 5.53 15.01 -38.75
N PHE A 512 5.15 16.19 -38.24
CA PHE A 512 5.53 17.46 -38.84
C PHE A 512 7.04 17.63 -38.92
N LEU A 513 7.77 17.43 -37.84
CA LEU A 513 9.23 17.53 -37.79
C LEU A 513 9.90 16.51 -38.71
N ASN A 514 9.37 15.27 -38.76
CA ASN A 514 9.87 14.23 -39.64
C ASN A 514 9.67 14.59 -41.11
N ILE A 515 8.49 15.10 -41.49
CA ILE A 515 8.23 15.59 -42.85
C ILE A 515 9.13 16.76 -43.17
N LEU A 516 9.25 17.74 -42.28
CA LEU A 516 10.10 18.91 -42.47
C LEU A 516 11.56 18.51 -42.66
N SER A 517 12.07 17.52 -41.93
CA SER A 517 13.43 17.02 -42.10
C SER A 517 13.69 16.41 -43.49
N LYS A 518 12.66 15.76 -44.06
CA LYS A 518 12.74 15.10 -45.38
C LYS A 518 12.57 16.06 -46.57
N LEU A 519 12.07 17.26 -46.34
CA LEU A 519 11.93 18.24 -47.42
C LEU A 519 13.30 18.65 -47.96
N LYS A 520 13.43 18.72 -49.31
CA LYS A 520 14.65 19.17 -50.00
C LYS A 520 14.70 20.70 -50.08
N ILE A 521 14.74 21.38 -48.94
CA ILE A 521 14.84 22.81 -48.79
C ILE A 521 16.04 23.18 -47.92
N PRO A 522 16.64 24.37 -48.07
CA PRO A 522 17.74 24.81 -47.23
C PRO A 522 17.42 24.73 -45.72
N SER A 523 18.43 24.41 -44.90
CA SER A 523 18.28 24.28 -43.45
C SER A 523 17.75 25.56 -42.81
N VAL A 524 18.22 26.72 -43.25
CA VAL A 524 17.74 28.03 -42.76
C VAL A 524 16.22 28.20 -42.93
N ILE A 525 15.65 27.68 -44.04
CA ILE A 525 14.20 27.75 -44.28
C ILE A 525 13.50 26.73 -43.41
N LYS A 526 14.07 25.53 -43.21
CA LYS A 526 13.52 24.52 -42.26
C LYS A 526 13.48 25.06 -40.85
N ASP A 527 14.56 25.67 -40.41
CA ASP A 527 14.69 26.25 -39.06
C ASP A 527 13.71 27.42 -38.88
N TYR A 528 13.53 28.24 -39.91
CA TYR A 528 12.53 29.31 -39.88
C TYR A 528 11.09 28.78 -39.76
N ILE A 529 10.74 27.72 -40.49
CA ILE A 529 9.40 27.09 -40.42
C ILE A 529 9.15 26.47 -39.05
N ARG A 530 10.19 25.90 -38.41
CA ARG A 530 10.13 25.23 -37.13
C ARG A 530 10.31 26.17 -35.92
N TYR A 531 10.70 27.41 -36.07
CA TYR A 531 11.12 28.33 -34.99
C TYR A 531 12.38 27.88 -34.24
N ILE A 532 13.36 27.29 -34.90
CA ILE A 532 14.67 26.93 -34.31
C ILE A 532 15.72 27.91 -34.71
#